data_9eb74f1dfce015ef28cffdaf4a6ca1d6
#
_entry.id   9eb74f1dfce015ef28cffdaf4a6ca1d6
#
_cell.length_a   1.000
_cell.length_b   1.000
_cell.length_c   1.000
_cell.angle_alpha   90.00
_cell.angle_beta   90.00
_cell.angle_gamma   90.00
#
_symmetry.space_group_name_H-M   'P 1'
#
loop_
_entity.id
_entity.type
_entity.pdbx_description
1 polymer ?
#
loop_
_entity_poly.entity_id
_entity_poly.type
_entity_poly.pdbx_seq_one_letter_code
_entity_poly.pdbx_strand_id
1 'polypeptide(L)'
;CATFPVKFLRENNHKVEGYFYNQNIHPYKEFKKRLNTAREYAEKVNLKLIVDNSYRLEEFLSKVLTEPNGRCYYCYESRLMLAAKVAKEYNFEAFSTSLLVSPYQKHEMIKTICEKVAEIEQIPFFYYDYREGWAEGVEISKELELYRQPYCGCIFSERDRYQKIKKKTD
;
A
#
# COMPACT_ATOMS: atom_id res chain seq x y z
N CYS A 1 -6.55 4.38 2.21
CA CYS A 1 -6.62 3.36 1.13
C CYS A 1 -7.23 2.03 1.59
N ALA A 2 -7.02 1.60 2.85
CA ALA A 2 -7.55 0.30 3.33
C ALA A 2 -9.05 0.30 3.66
N THR A 3 -9.66 1.46 3.86
CA THR A 3 -11.03 1.59 4.38
C THR A 3 -12.08 0.89 3.52
N PHE A 4 -12.13 1.18 2.23
CA PHE A 4 -13.06 0.51 1.32
C PHE A 4 -12.72 -0.98 1.10
N PRO A 5 -11.46 -1.37 0.78
CA PRO A 5 -11.13 -2.78 0.58
C PRO A 5 -11.49 -3.68 1.78
N VAL A 6 -11.24 -3.22 3.00
CA VAL A 6 -11.58 -4.00 4.21
C VAL A 6 -13.10 -4.14 4.36
N LYS A 7 -13.85 -3.06 4.16
CA LYS A 7 -15.31 -3.08 4.18
C LYS A 7 -15.83 -4.07 3.13
N PHE A 8 -15.45 -3.90 1.86
CA PHE A 8 -15.87 -4.73 0.74
C PHE A 8 -15.61 -6.22 0.98
N LEU A 9 -14.39 -6.57 1.40
CA LEU A 9 -14.03 -7.97 1.66
C LEU A 9 -14.90 -8.58 2.77
N ARG A 10 -15.15 -7.85 3.85
CA ARG A 10 -16.00 -8.33 4.96
C ARG A 10 -17.46 -8.49 4.54
N GLU A 11 -18.00 -7.58 3.75
CA GLU A 11 -19.37 -7.68 3.20
C GLU A 11 -19.53 -8.87 2.24
N ASN A 12 -18.42 -9.31 1.63
CA ASN A 12 -18.36 -10.52 0.81
C ASN A 12 -17.91 -11.77 1.60
N ASN A 13 -18.08 -11.77 2.92
CA ASN A 13 -17.83 -12.89 3.83
C ASN A 13 -16.36 -13.35 3.91
N HIS A 14 -15.40 -12.49 3.57
CA HIS A 14 -13.98 -12.79 3.77
C HIS A 14 -13.55 -12.43 5.19
N LYS A 15 -12.78 -13.32 5.81
CA LYS A 15 -12.03 -13.00 7.03
C LYS A 15 -10.76 -12.26 6.66
N VAL A 16 -10.62 -11.01 7.11
CA VAL A 16 -9.55 -10.10 6.70
C VAL A 16 -8.65 -9.77 7.87
N GLU A 17 -7.33 -9.87 7.66
CA GLU A 17 -6.31 -9.30 8.53
C GLU A 17 -5.45 -8.31 7.75
N GLY A 18 -4.96 -7.27 8.39
CA GLY A 18 -4.10 -6.27 7.76
C GLY A 18 -2.62 -6.59 7.93
N TYR A 19 -1.81 -6.24 6.94
CA TYR A 19 -0.36 -6.24 7.04
C TYR A 19 0.21 -4.85 6.71
N PHE A 20 0.92 -4.26 7.65
CA PHE A 20 1.60 -2.98 7.47
C PHE A 20 3.09 -3.20 7.28
N TYR A 21 3.57 -3.10 6.04
CA TYR A 21 4.98 -3.01 5.68
C TYR A 21 5.15 -1.92 4.63
N ASN A 22 5.85 -0.84 4.97
CA ASN A 22 5.91 0.35 4.12
C ASN A 22 7.28 1.04 4.18
N GLN A 23 8.33 0.34 3.76
CA GLN A 23 9.69 0.90 3.64
C GLN A 23 9.78 2.11 2.69
N ASN A 24 8.76 2.30 1.86
CA ASN A 24 8.67 3.39 0.88
C ASN A 24 8.18 4.72 1.47
N ILE A 25 7.74 4.75 2.72
CA ILE A 25 7.17 5.99 3.30
C ILE A 25 8.26 6.85 3.91
N HIS A 26 8.43 8.05 3.35
CA HIS A 26 9.42 9.05 3.78
C HIS A 26 8.77 10.44 3.90
N PRO A 27 9.30 11.31 4.77
CA PRO A 27 10.36 11.07 5.76
C PRO A 27 9.85 10.24 6.96
N TYR A 28 10.72 9.98 7.94
CA TYR A 28 10.38 9.18 9.12
C TYR A 28 9.14 9.67 9.88
N LYS A 29 8.94 10.98 9.97
CA LYS A 29 7.73 11.55 10.60
C LYS A 29 6.46 11.12 9.89
N GLU A 30 6.46 11.09 8.57
CA GLU A 30 5.33 10.62 7.76
C GLU A 30 5.12 9.11 7.91
N PHE A 31 6.20 8.31 7.96
CA PHE A 31 6.13 6.89 8.25
C PHE A 31 5.45 6.63 9.61
N LYS A 32 5.90 7.30 10.67
CA LYS A 32 5.31 7.18 12.01
C LYS A 32 3.84 7.59 12.02
N LYS A 33 3.50 8.67 11.35
CA LYS A 33 2.12 9.15 11.27
C LYS A 33 1.20 8.12 10.60
N ARG A 34 1.63 7.53 9.47
CA ARG A 34 0.83 6.50 8.78
C ARG A 34 0.76 5.19 9.55
N LEU A 35 1.83 4.79 10.22
CA LEU A 35 1.80 3.62 11.09
C LEU A 35 0.80 3.81 12.23
N ASN A 36 0.81 4.96 12.90
CA ASN A 36 -0.14 5.25 13.97
C ASN A 36 -1.58 5.28 13.45
N THR A 37 -1.81 5.89 12.27
CA THR A 37 -3.12 5.88 11.62
C THR A 37 -3.60 4.48 11.25
N ALA A 38 -2.68 3.61 10.80
CA ALA A 38 -3.03 2.22 10.50
C ALA A 38 -3.46 1.45 11.76
N ARG A 39 -2.79 1.67 12.88
CA ARG A 39 -3.17 1.10 14.20
C ARG A 39 -4.52 1.64 14.68
N GLU A 40 -4.70 2.95 14.63
CA GLU A 40 -5.95 3.61 14.98
C GLU A 40 -7.14 3.09 14.14
N TYR A 41 -6.94 2.97 12.84
CA TYR A 41 -7.96 2.38 11.95
C TYR A 41 -8.26 0.94 12.35
N ALA A 42 -7.23 0.13 12.54
CA ALA A 42 -7.37 -1.27 12.90
C ALA A 42 -8.16 -1.46 14.20
N GLU A 43 -7.90 -0.62 15.20
CA GLU A 43 -8.63 -0.60 16.48
C GLU A 43 -10.10 -0.20 16.28
N LYS A 44 -10.36 0.92 15.58
CA LYS A 44 -11.73 1.41 15.32
C LYS A 44 -12.62 0.41 14.61
N VAL A 45 -12.06 -0.43 13.73
CA VAL A 45 -12.84 -1.40 12.94
C VAL A 45 -12.61 -2.86 13.37
N ASN A 46 -11.97 -3.08 14.51
CA ASN A 46 -11.61 -4.41 15.01
C ASN A 46 -10.93 -5.28 13.95
N LEU A 47 -9.89 -4.74 13.32
CA LEU A 47 -9.07 -5.41 12.32
C LEU A 47 -7.77 -5.88 12.97
N LYS A 48 -7.48 -7.17 12.95
CA LYS A 48 -6.17 -7.65 13.36
C LYS A 48 -5.11 -7.13 12.39
N LEU A 49 -4.06 -6.50 12.92
CA LEU A 49 -3.01 -5.85 12.13
C LEU A 49 -1.63 -6.43 12.49
N ILE A 50 -1.00 -7.07 11.53
CA ILE A 50 0.40 -7.48 11.58
C ILE A 50 1.25 -6.29 11.16
N VAL A 51 2.25 -5.92 11.95
CA VAL A 51 3.04 -4.70 11.72
C VAL A 51 4.52 -5.02 11.62
N ASP A 52 5.12 -4.72 10.48
CA ASP A 52 6.56 -4.48 10.37
C ASP A 52 6.80 -2.97 10.47
N ASN A 53 7.42 -2.54 11.57
CA ASN A 53 7.69 -1.13 11.87
C ASN A 53 9.12 -0.71 11.52
N SER A 54 9.86 -1.53 10.78
CA SER A 54 11.20 -1.21 10.33
C SER A 54 11.19 -0.03 9.33
N TYR A 55 12.11 0.91 9.54
CA TYR A 55 12.30 2.05 8.66
C TYR A 55 13.63 1.90 7.91
N ARG A 56 13.58 1.51 6.63
CA ARG A 56 14.74 1.09 5.84
C ARG A 56 15.01 2.09 4.70
N LEU A 57 15.30 3.35 5.05
CA LEU A 57 15.47 4.42 4.08
C LEU A 57 16.59 4.14 3.08
N GLU A 58 17.79 3.81 3.59
CA GLU A 58 19.00 3.62 2.77
C GLU A 58 18.84 2.40 1.85
N GLU A 59 18.30 1.31 2.37
CA GLU A 59 18.01 0.11 1.59
C GLU A 59 17.02 0.41 0.46
N PHE A 60 15.91 1.10 0.78
CA PHE A 60 14.93 1.48 -0.22
C PHE A 60 15.54 2.38 -1.29
N LEU A 61 16.27 3.42 -0.92
CA LEU A 61 16.87 4.36 -1.86
C LEU A 61 17.90 3.68 -2.78
N SER A 62 18.79 2.84 -2.23
CA SER A 62 19.78 2.12 -3.02
C SER A 62 19.14 1.23 -4.10
N LYS A 63 18.04 0.56 -3.76
CA LYS A 63 17.32 -0.33 -4.67
C LYS A 63 16.54 0.43 -5.74
N VAL A 64 15.78 1.46 -5.37
CA VAL A 64 14.95 2.20 -6.35
C VAL A 64 15.78 3.02 -7.34
N LEU A 65 16.99 3.43 -6.97
CA LEU A 65 17.89 4.17 -7.85
C LEU A 65 18.55 3.29 -8.93
N THR A 66 18.64 1.99 -8.68
CA THR A 66 19.25 1.01 -9.59
C THR A 66 18.22 0.12 -10.30
N GLU A 67 16.93 0.28 -9.99
CA GLU A 67 15.86 -0.56 -10.57
C GLU A 67 15.59 -0.21 -12.05
N PRO A 68 15.86 -1.11 -13.01
CA PRO A 68 15.71 -0.84 -14.44
C PRO A 68 14.27 -0.59 -14.86
N ASN A 69 13.30 -1.20 -14.17
CA ASN A 69 11.86 -1.02 -14.43
C ASN A 69 11.27 0.19 -13.71
N GLY A 70 12.12 0.94 -13.01
CA GLY A 70 11.79 2.18 -12.32
C GLY A 70 11.28 1.98 -10.89
N ARG A 71 11.41 3.05 -10.12
CA ARG A 71 11.17 3.09 -8.66
C ARG A 71 9.85 2.47 -8.20
N CYS A 72 8.77 2.63 -8.98
CA CYS A 72 7.46 2.09 -8.61
C CYS A 72 7.42 0.57 -8.70
N TYR A 73 8.13 -0.02 -9.66
CA TYR A 73 8.23 -1.47 -9.82
C TYR A 73 8.83 -2.10 -8.56
N TYR A 74 10.01 -1.68 -8.15
CA TYR A 74 10.64 -2.15 -6.91
C TYR A 74 9.74 -1.94 -5.69
N CYS A 75 9.14 -0.76 -5.56
CA CYS A 75 8.26 -0.43 -4.45
C CYS A 75 7.07 -1.39 -4.34
N TYR A 76 6.44 -1.74 -5.45
CA TYR A 76 5.33 -2.68 -5.46
C TYR A 76 5.83 -4.12 -5.22
N GLU A 77 6.83 -4.56 -5.98
CA GLU A 77 7.35 -5.93 -5.89
C GLU A 77 7.81 -6.27 -4.48
N SER A 78 8.64 -5.43 -3.86
CA SER A 78 9.16 -5.68 -2.50
C SER A 78 8.07 -5.76 -1.44
N ARG A 79 7.04 -4.93 -1.55
CA ARG A 79 5.92 -4.91 -0.60
C ARG A 79 4.98 -6.10 -0.79
N LEU A 80 4.65 -6.41 -2.03
CA LEU A 80 3.74 -7.51 -2.38
C LEU A 80 4.39 -8.86 -2.12
N MET A 81 5.69 -9.00 -2.38
CA MET A 81 6.45 -10.20 -2.05
C MET A 81 6.40 -10.51 -0.55
N LEU A 82 6.62 -9.50 0.30
CA LEU A 82 6.53 -9.71 1.75
C LEU A 82 5.10 -9.95 2.22
N ALA A 83 4.11 -9.29 1.62
CA ALA A 83 2.71 -9.58 1.95
C ALA A 83 2.33 -11.03 1.63
N ALA A 84 2.75 -11.55 0.48
CA ALA A 84 2.52 -12.95 0.10
C ALA A 84 3.25 -13.93 1.03
N LYS A 85 4.52 -13.66 1.39
CA LYS A 85 5.29 -14.48 2.35
C LYS A 85 4.61 -14.54 3.72
N VAL A 86 4.20 -13.39 4.24
CA VAL A 86 3.48 -13.32 5.52
C VAL A 86 2.15 -14.06 5.43
N ALA A 87 1.42 -13.90 4.33
CA ALA A 87 0.16 -14.60 4.14
C ALA A 87 0.36 -16.13 4.14
N LYS A 88 1.41 -16.64 3.50
CA LYS A 88 1.77 -18.06 3.49
C LYS A 88 2.20 -18.53 4.88
N GLU A 89 3.06 -17.79 5.57
CA GLU A 89 3.56 -18.13 6.92
C GLU A 89 2.42 -18.25 7.94
N TYR A 90 1.42 -17.38 7.84
CA TYR A 90 0.26 -17.35 8.73
C TYR A 90 -0.92 -18.20 8.23
N ASN A 91 -0.70 -19.02 7.18
CA ASN A 91 -1.70 -19.93 6.59
C ASN A 91 -2.99 -19.21 6.11
N PHE A 92 -2.84 -18.02 5.50
CA PHE A 92 -3.96 -17.39 4.80
C PHE A 92 -4.22 -18.09 3.47
N GLU A 93 -5.47 -18.07 3.03
CA GLU A 93 -5.89 -18.67 1.75
C GLU A 93 -5.43 -17.84 0.54
N ALA A 94 -5.29 -16.52 0.71
CA ALA A 94 -4.89 -15.60 -0.34
C ALA A 94 -4.31 -14.30 0.25
N PHE A 95 -3.63 -13.52 -0.58
CA PHE A 95 -3.27 -12.14 -0.28
C PHE A 95 -3.93 -11.16 -1.26
N SER A 96 -4.10 -9.93 -0.84
CA SER A 96 -4.56 -8.81 -1.66
C SER A 96 -3.83 -7.52 -1.29
N THR A 97 -4.15 -6.42 -1.96
CA THR A 97 -3.51 -5.14 -1.64
C THR A 97 -4.47 -3.95 -1.75
N SER A 98 -4.41 -3.09 -0.74
CA SER A 98 -5.14 -1.81 -0.75
C SER A 98 -4.58 -0.79 -1.76
N LEU A 99 -3.50 -1.09 -2.46
CA LEU A 99 -2.99 -0.25 -3.55
C LEU A 99 -3.97 -0.17 -4.73
N LEU A 100 -4.77 -1.22 -4.94
CA LEU A 100 -5.74 -1.32 -6.03
C LEU A 100 -6.93 -0.36 -5.91
N VAL A 101 -7.10 0.32 -4.77
CA VAL A 101 -8.19 1.30 -4.59
C VAL A 101 -7.84 2.68 -5.14
N SER A 102 -6.56 2.99 -5.28
CA SER A 102 -6.14 4.35 -5.61
C SER A 102 -6.07 4.59 -7.12
N PRO A 103 -6.80 5.57 -7.67
CA PRO A 103 -6.71 5.94 -9.08
C PRO A 103 -5.36 6.55 -9.47
N TYR A 104 -4.53 6.91 -8.47
CA TYR A 104 -3.20 7.50 -8.69
C TYR A 104 -2.07 6.46 -8.73
N GLN A 105 -2.39 5.20 -8.49
CA GLN A 105 -1.41 4.11 -8.57
C GLN A 105 -1.40 3.49 -9.97
N LYS A 106 -0.29 2.84 -10.32
CA LYS A 106 -0.14 2.14 -11.60
C LYS A 106 -0.83 0.78 -11.55
N HIS A 107 -2.15 0.77 -11.72
CA HIS A 107 -3.03 -0.35 -11.46
C HIS A 107 -2.58 -1.64 -12.17
N GLU A 108 -2.36 -1.59 -13.49
CA GLU A 108 -1.95 -2.77 -14.27
C GLU A 108 -0.59 -3.30 -13.81
N MET A 109 0.36 -2.41 -13.50
CA MET A 109 1.65 -2.84 -12.97
C MET A 109 1.51 -3.55 -11.61
N ILE A 110 0.64 -3.06 -10.73
CA ILE A 110 0.36 -3.71 -9.43
C ILE A 110 -0.24 -5.10 -9.66
N LYS A 111 -1.23 -5.20 -10.55
CA LYS A 111 -1.89 -6.48 -10.90
C LYS A 111 -0.86 -7.49 -11.40
N THR A 112 -0.09 -7.13 -12.43
CA THR A 112 0.96 -8.00 -13.01
C THR A 112 1.99 -8.45 -11.97
N ILE A 113 2.42 -7.53 -11.08
CA ILE A 113 3.37 -7.90 -10.01
C ILE A 113 2.71 -8.84 -8.99
N CYS A 114 1.44 -8.62 -8.62
CA CYS A 114 0.73 -9.52 -7.72
C CYS A 114 0.59 -10.93 -8.30
N GLU A 115 0.27 -11.05 -9.59
CA GLU A 115 0.17 -12.33 -10.30
C GLU A 115 1.52 -13.05 -10.30
N LYS A 116 2.61 -12.36 -10.66
CA LYS A 116 3.98 -12.90 -10.58
C LYS A 116 4.36 -13.35 -9.18
N VAL A 117 4.05 -12.55 -8.17
CA VAL A 117 4.33 -12.87 -6.76
C VAL A 117 3.53 -14.08 -6.29
N ALA A 118 2.27 -14.20 -6.71
CA ALA A 118 1.42 -15.35 -6.40
C ALA A 118 2.01 -16.66 -6.92
N GLU A 119 2.57 -16.64 -8.14
CA GLU A 119 3.27 -17.79 -8.73
C GLU A 119 4.57 -18.14 -7.96
N ILE A 120 5.38 -17.13 -7.63
CA ILE A 120 6.66 -17.34 -6.91
C ILE A 120 6.42 -17.90 -5.51
N GLU A 121 5.54 -17.29 -4.75
CA GLU A 121 5.28 -17.65 -3.34
C GLU A 121 4.27 -18.79 -3.20
N GLN A 122 3.62 -19.19 -4.30
CA GLN A 122 2.62 -20.27 -4.31
C GLN A 122 1.47 -20.02 -3.32
N ILE A 123 0.93 -18.80 -3.37
CA ILE A 123 -0.25 -18.37 -2.65
C ILE A 123 -1.18 -17.56 -3.56
N PRO A 124 -2.50 -17.81 -3.59
CA PRO A 124 -3.42 -17.11 -4.46
C PRO A 124 -3.41 -15.58 -4.23
N PHE A 125 -3.49 -14.84 -5.33
CA PHE A 125 -3.76 -13.41 -5.30
C PHE A 125 -5.26 -13.18 -5.48
N PHE A 126 -5.89 -12.57 -4.47
CA PHE A 126 -7.29 -12.14 -4.59
C PHE A 126 -7.32 -10.77 -5.27
N TYR A 127 -7.69 -10.77 -6.55
CA TYR A 127 -7.82 -9.56 -7.34
C TYR A 127 -9.26 -9.03 -7.29
N TYR A 128 -9.38 -7.73 -7.01
CA TYR A 128 -10.58 -6.94 -7.25
C TYR A 128 -10.17 -5.51 -7.58
N ASP A 129 -10.88 -4.87 -8.52
CA ASP A 129 -10.66 -3.46 -8.85
C ASP A 129 -11.43 -2.56 -7.87
N TYR A 130 -10.76 -2.19 -6.78
CA TYR A 130 -11.37 -1.37 -5.74
C TYR A 130 -11.52 0.12 -6.11
N ARG A 131 -11.17 0.56 -7.33
CA ARG A 131 -11.19 1.98 -7.72
C ARG A 131 -12.60 2.57 -7.68
N GLU A 132 -13.63 1.80 -7.96
CA GLU A 132 -15.03 2.23 -7.83
C GLU A 132 -15.38 2.71 -6.40
N GLY A 133 -14.78 2.10 -5.38
CA GLY A 133 -14.96 2.45 -3.98
C GLY A 133 -14.04 3.55 -3.47
N TRP A 134 -13.28 4.23 -4.33
CA TRP A 134 -12.36 5.28 -3.90
C TRP A 134 -13.05 6.41 -3.14
N ALA A 135 -14.16 6.93 -3.67
CA ALA A 135 -14.93 8.00 -3.05
C ALA A 135 -15.49 7.59 -1.69
N GLU A 136 -16.08 6.40 -1.61
CA GLU A 136 -16.60 5.84 -0.37
C GLU A 136 -15.48 5.64 0.67
N GLY A 137 -14.32 5.11 0.26
CA GLY A 137 -13.16 4.97 1.14
C GLY A 137 -12.65 6.30 1.69
N VAL A 138 -12.78 7.38 0.92
CA VAL A 138 -12.50 8.75 1.38
C VAL A 138 -13.49 9.19 2.46
N GLU A 139 -14.79 8.98 2.27
CA GLU A 139 -15.81 9.35 3.25
C GLU A 139 -15.64 8.56 4.56
N ILE A 140 -15.47 7.23 4.48
CA ILE A 140 -15.19 6.42 5.66
C ILE A 140 -13.96 6.95 6.43
N SER A 141 -12.91 7.37 5.71
CA SER A 141 -11.71 7.92 6.36
C SER A 141 -11.94 9.26 7.07
N LYS A 142 -12.90 10.06 6.59
CA LYS A 142 -13.30 11.31 7.24
C LYS A 142 -14.19 11.06 8.47
N GLU A 143 -15.17 10.17 8.32
CA GLU A 143 -16.06 9.77 9.43
C GLU A 143 -15.28 9.19 10.62
N LEU A 144 -14.23 8.43 10.32
CA LEU A 144 -13.32 7.89 11.31
C LEU A 144 -12.22 8.87 11.75
N GLU A 145 -12.23 10.11 11.25
CA GLU A 145 -11.24 11.17 11.55
C GLU A 145 -9.78 10.75 11.31
N LEU A 146 -9.54 9.87 10.33
CA LEU A 146 -8.22 9.32 10.05
C LEU A 146 -7.34 10.31 9.27
N TYR A 147 -6.06 10.32 9.57
CA TYR A 147 -5.10 11.06 8.76
C TYR A 147 -5.11 10.59 7.30
N ARG A 148 -5.23 11.54 6.39
CA ARG A 148 -5.21 11.29 4.95
C ARG A 148 -3.91 11.77 4.33
N GLN A 149 -3.23 10.84 3.70
CA GLN A 149 -1.91 11.08 3.10
C GLN A 149 -1.98 12.01 1.88
N PRO A 150 -1.08 13.02 1.77
CA PRO A 150 -1.07 13.94 0.64
C PRO A 150 -0.33 13.41 -0.61
N TYR A 151 0.47 12.34 -0.48
CA TYR A 151 1.24 11.72 -1.57
C TYR A 151 1.35 10.20 -1.35
N CYS A 152 1.86 9.44 -2.33
CA CYS A 152 1.90 7.97 -2.22
C CYS A 152 2.78 7.44 -1.08
N GLY A 153 3.82 8.16 -0.69
CA GLY A 153 4.69 7.84 0.44
C GLY A 153 6.17 8.04 0.17
N CYS A 154 6.68 7.70 -1.01
CA CYS A 154 8.10 7.81 -1.26
C CYS A 154 8.55 9.27 -1.44
N ILE A 155 9.81 9.52 -1.10
CA ILE A 155 10.41 10.85 -1.19
C ILE A 155 10.33 11.45 -2.60
N PHE A 156 10.37 10.62 -3.64
CA PHE A 156 10.23 11.09 -5.02
C PHE A 156 8.80 11.56 -5.32
N SER A 157 7.78 10.91 -4.77
CA SER A 157 6.39 11.35 -4.94
C SER A 157 6.08 12.59 -4.11
N GLU A 158 6.76 12.76 -3.00
CA GLU A 158 6.73 13.99 -2.21
C GLU A 158 7.30 15.14 -3.03
N ARG A 159 8.52 14.99 -3.54
CA ARG A 159 9.16 15.96 -4.44
C ARG A 159 8.27 16.28 -5.63
N ASP A 160 7.78 15.28 -6.35
CA ASP A 160 6.97 15.48 -7.57
C ASP A 160 5.67 16.25 -7.28
N ARG A 161 5.15 16.16 -6.05
CA ARG A 161 3.97 16.90 -5.62
C ARG A 161 4.25 18.35 -5.24
N TYR A 162 5.35 18.61 -4.58
CA TYR A 162 5.60 19.91 -3.96
C TYR A 162 6.66 20.75 -4.68
N GLN A 163 7.57 20.13 -5.39
CA GLN A 163 8.55 20.83 -6.20
C GLN A 163 7.89 21.34 -7.49
N LYS A 164 7.54 22.62 -7.50
CA LYS A 164 7.07 23.31 -8.73
C LYS A 164 8.28 23.55 -9.64
N ILE A 165 8.51 22.66 -10.58
CA ILE A 165 9.47 22.93 -11.66
C ILE A 165 8.80 23.96 -12.58
N LYS A 166 9.29 25.20 -12.62
CA LYS A 166 8.92 26.16 -13.66
C LYS A 166 9.29 25.52 -15.00
N LYS A 167 8.28 25.17 -15.82
CA LYS A 167 8.53 24.82 -17.22
C LYS A 167 9.25 26.02 -17.81
N LYS A 168 10.50 25.86 -18.28
CA LYS A 168 11.11 26.83 -19.18
C LYS A 168 10.21 26.85 -20.41
N THR A 169 9.50 27.92 -20.63
CA THR A 169 8.95 28.28 -21.92
C THR A 169 10.14 28.66 -22.77
N ASP A 170 10.54 27.79 -23.71
CA ASP A 170 11.40 28.13 -24.84
C ASP A 170 10.62 29.02 -25.80
#